data_c1964b72f83515bf371164ab1b3c0b72
#
_entry.id   c1964b72f83515bf371164ab1b3c0b72
#
_cell.length_a   1.000
_cell.length_b   1.000
_cell.length_c   1.000
_cell.angle_alpha   90.00
_cell.angle_beta   90.00
_cell.angle_gamma   90.00
#
_symmetry.space_group_name_H-M   'P 1'
#
loop_
_entity.id
_entity.type
_entity.pdbx_description
1 polymer ?
#
loop_
_entity_poly.entity_id
_entity_poly.type
_entity_poly.pdbx_seq_one_letter_code
_entity_poly.pdbx_strand_id
1 'polypeptide(L)'
;MHCDIILFDLDGTLTDSGPGIMKAGQYALRAFGIERDWRELSFFVGPPLRETFAHFVSAENVDAAVAKFREYYQQDGWLDNAPYPGIPTLLAHLKSEGKRLFVATSKLDIMAERILEHFGLAPYFDAICGAPEGDKEAGKKVNVVKAALKAAGCDDLSRAVMVGDREHDVIGAHLAGLDVIGVLYGYGSPA
;
A
#
# COMPACT_ATOMS: atom_id res chain seq x y z
N MET A 1 7.66 -5.09 -24.04
CA MET A 1 6.56 -4.30 -23.45
C MET A 1 7.03 -2.84 -23.44
N HIS A 2 6.30 -1.92 -24.06
CA HIS A 2 6.70 -0.50 -24.11
C HIS A 2 5.77 0.29 -23.18
N CYS A 3 6.04 0.20 -21.85
CA CYS A 3 5.25 0.88 -20.84
C CYS A 3 5.88 2.24 -20.53
N ASP A 4 5.07 3.30 -20.61
CA ASP A 4 5.47 4.67 -20.26
C ASP A 4 4.91 5.11 -18.91
N ILE A 5 3.87 4.41 -18.43
CA ILE A 5 3.15 4.69 -17.19
C ILE A 5 3.35 3.51 -16.25
N ILE A 6 3.88 3.80 -15.07
CA ILE A 6 4.16 2.77 -14.06
C ILE A 6 3.44 3.15 -12.77
N LEU A 7 2.55 2.28 -12.33
CA LEU A 7 1.84 2.41 -11.07
C LEU A 7 2.53 1.54 -10.02
N PHE A 8 2.81 2.09 -8.85
CA PHE A 8 3.43 1.36 -7.74
C PHE A 8 2.47 1.24 -6.56
N ASP A 9 2.41 0.07 -5.94
CA ASP A 9 1.95 0.00 -4.57
C ASP A 9 3.00 0.60 -3.62
N LEU A 10 2.61 0.89 -2.38
CA LEU A 10 3.48 1.48 -1.37
C LEU A 10 4.03 0.44 -0.39
N ASP A 11 3.13 -0.16 0.40
CA ASP A 11 3.49 -1.04 1.52
C ASP A 11 3.94 -2.42 1.00
N GLY A 12 5.20 -2.78 1.19
CA GLY A 12 5.77 -4.04 0.66
C GLY A 12 6.35 -3.91 -0.75
N THR A 13 6.17 -2.77 -1.41
CA THR A 13 6.66 -2.52 -2.77
C THR A 13 7.68 -1.40 -2.80
N LEU A 14 7.31 -0.18 -2.41
CA LEU A 14 8.22 0.95 -2.31
C LEU A 14 8.91 1.00 -0.95
N THR A 15 8.18 0.67 0.11
CA THR A 15 8.68 0.74 1.49
C THR A 15 8.39 -0.52 2.29
N ASP A 16 9.32 -0.87 3.17
CA ASP A 16 9.18 -1.91 4.20
C ASP A 16 8.49 -1.33 5.43
N SER A 17 7.18 -1.19 5.34
CA SER A 17 6.32 -0.66 6.41
C SER A 17 5.81 -1.73 7.38
N GLY A 18 6.16 -2.98 7.14
CA GLY A 18 5.68 -4.12 7.93
C GLY A 18 5.93 -4.00 9.42
N PRO A 19 7.15 -3.66 9.87
CA PRO A 19 7.41 -3.52 11.30
C PRO A 19 6.43 -2.58 12.00
N GLY A 20 6.16 -1.41 11.43
CA GLY A 20 5.21 -0.44 11.98
C GLY A 20 3.77 -0.92 11.97
N ILE A 21 3.34 -1.54 10.87
CA ILE A 21 2.00 -2.11 10.72
C ILE A 21 1.78 -3.26 11.72
N MET A 22 2.73 -4.17 11.81
CA MET A 22 2.64 -5.33 12.70
C MET A 22 2.63 -4.93 14.18
N LYS A 23 3.44 -3.95 14.58
CA LYS A 23 3.43 -3.39 15.94
C LYS A 23 2.12 -2.67 16.25
N ALA A 24 1.55 -1.93 15.30
CA ALA A 24 0.24 -1.32 15.45
C ALA A 24 -0.86 -2.39 15.60
N GLY A 25 -0.77 -3.49 14.85
CA GLY A 25 -1.64 -4.66 15.00
C GLY A 25 -1.55 -5.26 16.41
N GLN A 26 -0.32 -5.48 16.91
CA GLN A 26 -0.08 -5.96 18.28
C GLN A 26 -0.68 -5.01 19.32
N TYR A 27 -0.44 -3.71 19.20
CA TYR A 27 -0.99 -2.70 20.10
C TYR A 27 -2.51 -2.77 20.17
N ALA A 28 -3.14 -2.85 19.00
CA ALA A 28 -4.60 -2.94 18.91
C ALA A 28 -5.14 -4.24 19.53
N LEU A 29 -4.55 -5.39 19.23
CA LEU A 29 -4.96 -6.70 19.78
C LEU A 29 -4.85 -6.75 21.30
N ARG A 30 -3.80 -6.17 21.89
CA ARG A 30 -3.61 -6.07 23.34
C ARG A 30 -4.75 -5.34 24.03
N ALA A 31 -5.33 -4.31 23.39
CA ALA A 31 -6.46 -3.58 23.95
C ALA A 31 -7.72 -4.47 24.12
N PHE A 32 -7.76 -5.61 23.45
CA PHE A 32 -8.83 -6.63 23.55
C PHE A 32 -8.38 -7.89 24.29
N GLY A 33 -7.25 -7.84 25.01
CA GLY A 33 -6.73 -8.97 25.79
C GLY A 33 -6.11 -10.09 24.95
N ILE A 34 -5.77 -9.80 23.68
CA ILE A 34 -5.16 -10.77 22.76
C ILE A 34 -3.66 -10.50 22.68
N GLU A 35 -2.87 -11.38 23.27
CA GLU A 35 -1.41 -11.30 23.22
C GLU A 35 -0.87 -12.06 22.01
N ARG A 36 -0.10 -11.36 21.17
CA ARG A 36 0.61 -11.90 20.00
C ARG A 36 1.97 -11.22 19.88
N ASP A 37 2.98 -11.95 19.41
CA ASP A 37 4.23 -11.30 18.97
C ASP A 37 3.97 -10.59 17.63
N TRP A 38 4.40 -9.33 17.52
CA TRP A 38 4.22 -8.57 16.29
C TRP A 38 4.85 -9.24 15.06
N ARG A 39 5.92 -10.02 15.25
CA ARG A 39 6.60 -10.77 14.18
C ARG A 39 5.73 -11.85 13.53
N GLU A 40 4.69 -12.28 14.23
CA GLU A 40 3.71 -13.25 13.72
C GLU A 40 2.55 -12.58 12.95
N LEU A 41 2.52 -11.25 12.88
CA LEU A 41 1.40 -10.47 12.36
C LEU A 41 1.60 -9.96 10.92
N SER A 42 2.45 -10.63 10.11
CA SER A 42 2.73 -10.21 8.72
C SER A 42 1.48 -10.14 7.83
N PHE A 43 0.44 -10.87 8.16
CA PHE A 43 -0.85 -10.85 7.48
C PHE A 43 -1.65 -9.53 7.69
N PHE A 44 -1.20 -8.63 8.59
CA PHE A 44 -1.75 -7.27 8.68
C PHE A 44 -1.26 -6.36 7.57
N VAL A 45 -0.15 -6.70 6.91
CA VAL A 45 0.42 -5.86 5.84
C VAL A 45 -0.31 -6.13 4.53
N GLY A 46 -1.00 -5.14 4.01
CA GLY A 46 -1.70 -5.16 2.72
C GLY A 46 -3.22 -5.36 2.79
N PRO A 47 -3.77 -6.37 3.48
CA PRO A 47 -5.22 -6.55 3.56
C PRO A 47 -5.94 -5.40 4.27
N PRO A 48 -7.25 -5.19 3.97
CA PRO A 48 -8.05 -4.22 4.70
C PRO A 48 -8.10 -4.54 6.21
N LEU A 49 -7.76 -3.57 7.06
CA LEU A 49 -7.69 -3.75 8.52
C LEU A 49 -8.96 -4.35 9.13
N ARG A 50 -10.13 -3.95 8.62
CA ARG A 50 -11.42 -4.46 9.13
C ARG A 50 -11.57 -5.96 8.91
N GLU A 51 -11.18 -6.45 7.74
CA GLU A 51 -11.23 -7.87 7.40
C GLU A 51 -10.24 -8.64 8.29
N THR A 52 -9.04 -8.10 8.47
CA THR A 52 -8.03 -8.70 9.32
C THR A 52 -8.50 -8.77 10.78
N PHE A 53 -9.00 -7.67 11.36
CA PHE A 53 -9.48 -7.65 12.74
C PHE A 53 -10.71 -8.52 12.98
N ALA A 54 -11.57 -8.72 11.97
CA ALA A 54 -12.75 -9.59 12.09
C ALA A 54 -12.40 -11.06 12.41
N HIS A 55 -11.14 -11.48 12.19
CA HIS A 55 -10.67 -12.81 12.60
C HIS A 55 -10.27 -12.90 14.08
N PHE A 56 -10.16 -11.76 14.78
CA PHE A 56 -9.63 -11.71 16.15
C PHE A 56 -10.62 -11.18 17.18
N VAL A 57 -11.50 -10.28 16.78
CA VAL A 57 -12.46 -9.63 17.66
C VAL A 57 -13.90 -9.81 17.14
N SER A 58 -14.88 -9.67 18.04
CA SER A 58 -16.30 -9.72 17.63
C SER A 58 -16.63 -8.58 16.65
N ALA A 59 -17.66 -8.80 15.81
CA ALA A 59 -18.06 -7.82 14.78
C ALA A 59 -18.31 -6.40 15.33
N GLU A 60 -18.83 -6.29 16.55
CA GLU A 60 -19.06 -5.02 17.25
C GLU A 60 -17.77 -4.30 17.67
N ASN A 61 -16.67 -5.03 17.84
CA ASN A 61 -15.38 -4.51 18.28
C ASN A 61 -14.41 -4.17 17.12
N VAL A 62 -14.74 -4.53 15.88
CA VAL A 62 -13.85 -4.33 14.72
C VAL A 62 -13.50 -2.84 14.55
N ASP A 63 -14.48 -1.94 14.66
CA ASP A 63 -14.22 -0.51 14.49
C ASP A 63 -13.33 0.06 15.60
N ALA A 64 -13.52 -0.40 16.83
CA ALA A 64 -12.68 -0.01 17.96
C ALA A 64 -11.24 -0.55 17.80
N ALA A 65 -11.07 -1.77 17.30
CA ALA A 65 -9.75 -2.35 17.01
C ALA A 65 -9.02 -1.57 15.90
N VAL A 66 -9.71 -1.21 14.82
CA VAL A 66 -9.16 -0.35 13.77
C VAL A 66 -8.77 1.04 14.32
N ALA A 67 -9.58 1.62 15.21
CA ALA A 67 -9.25 2.89 15.84
C ALA A 67 -7.98 2.78 16.70
N LYS A 68 -7.83 1.71 17.48
CA LYS A 68 -6.62 1.43 18.26
C LYS A 68 -5.39 1.22 17.40
N PHE A 69 -5.51 0.52 16.28
CA PHE A 69 -4.44 0.40 15.30
C PHE A 69 -3.99 1.77 14.79
N ARG A 70 -4.95 2.60 14.36
CA ARG A 70 -4.67 3.94 13.83
C ARG A 70 -4.03 4.87 14.87
N GLU A 71 -4.46 4.78 16.13
CA GLU A 71 -3.88 5.53 17.26
C GLU A 71 -2.36 5.34 17.33
N TYR A 72 -1.88 4.09 17.36
CA TYR A 72 -0.45 3.79 17.39
C TYR A 72 0.22 4.13 16.06
N TYR A 73 -0.38 3.71 14.95
CA TYR A 73 0.26 3.84 13.64
C TYR A 73 0.48 5.29 13.24
N GLN A 74 -0.47 6.19 13.52
CA GLN A 74 -0.35 7.60 13.17
C GLN A 74 0.64 8.37 14.05
N GLN A 75 0.87 7.93 15.28
CA GLN A 75 1.85 8.54 16.18
C GLN A 75 3.26 8.07 15.86
N ASP A 76 3.53 6.79 16.00
CA ASP A 76 4.88 6.21 15.98
C ASP A 76 5.06 5.15 14.89
N GLY A 77 4.04 4.32 14.62
CA GLY A 77 4.17 3.15 13.77
C GLY A 77 4.57 3.46 12.33
N TRP A 78 4.15 4.57 11.78
CA TRP A 78 4.47 4.96 10.41
C TRP A 78 5.96 5.29 10.22
N LEU A 79 6.69 5.63 11.30
CA LEU A 79 8.13 5.89 11.29
C LEU A 79 8.97 4.60 11.29
N ASP A 80 8.38 3.49 11.75
CA ASP A 80 9.02 2.17 11.70
C ASP A 80 8.87 1.55 10.32
N ASN A 81 9.49 2.21 9.37
CA ASN A 81 9.36 2.04 7.93
C ASN A 81 10.66 2.49 7.25
N ALA A 82 10.98 1.95 6.08
CA ALA A 82 12.11 2.39 5.27
C ALA A 82 11.86 2.07 3.79
N PRO A 83 12.37 2.88 2.84
CA PRO A 83 12.39 2.48 1.44
C PRO A 83 13.19 1.19 1.25
N TYR A 84 12.70 0.28 0.41
CA TYR A 84 13.49 -0.89 0.05
C TYR A 84 14.81 -0.48 -0.64
N PRO A 85 15.90 -1.23 -0.44
CA PRO A 85 17.18 -0.95 -1.07
C PRO A 85 17.04 -0.83 -2.59
N GLY A 86 17.56 0.27 -3.16
CA GLY A 86 17.52 0.54 -4.59
C GLY A 86 16.28 1.30 -5.09
N ILE A 87 15.21 1.43 -4.31
CA ILE A 87 13.98 2.15 -4.73
C ILE A 87 14.28 3.61 -5.13
N PRO A 88 15.00 4.44 -4.34
CA PRO A 88 15.29 5.80 -4.77
C PRO A 88 16.05 5.86 -6.09
N THR A 89 17.03 4.98 -6.29
CA THR A 89 17.81 4.88 -7.53
C THR A 89 16.97 4.45 -8.71
N LEU A 90 16.08 3.46 -8.52
CA LEU A 90 15.15 3.00 -9.54
C LEU A 90 14.21 4.12 -9.99
N LEU A 91 13.58 4.82 -9.04
CA LEU A 91 12.65 5.91 -9.36
C LEU A 91 13.35 7.05 -10.12
N ALA A 92 14.56 7.44 -9.68
CA ALA A 92 15.36 8.43 -10.38
C ALA A 92 15.69 8.00 -11.81
N HIS A 93 16.08 6.73 -12.00
CA HIS A 93 16.37 6.18 -13.32
C HIS A 93 15.13 6.19 -14.23
N LEU A 94 13.99 5.70 -13.75
CA LEU A 94 12.74 5.69 -14.50
C LEU A 94 12.32 7.10 -14.94
N LYS A 95 12.46 8.09 -14.05
CA LYS A 95 12.18 9.50 -14.41
C LYS A 95 13.15 10.01 -15.47
N SER A 96 14.45 9.65 -15.41
CA SER A 96 15.44 10.06 -16.42
C SER A 96 15.15 9.44 -17.79
N GLU A 97 14.50 8.27 -17.84
CA GLU A 97 14.01 7.60 -19.05
C GLU A 97 12.66 8.16 -19.55
N GLY A 98 12.17 9.22 -18.93
CA GLY A 98 10.91 9.86 -19.32
C GLY A 98 9.65 9.11 -18.90
N LYS A 99 9.74 8.15 -17.98
CA LYS A 99 8.58 7.43 -17.48
C LYS A 99 7.73 8.29 -16.56
N ARG A 100 6.43 8.07 -16.62
CA ARG A 100 5.44 8.69 -15.73
C ARG A 100 5.13 7.71 -14.59
N LEU A 101 5.31 8.18 -13.36
CA LEU A 101 5.21 7.33 -12.18
C LEU A 101 4.02 7.75 -11.32
N PHE A 102 3.27 6.78 -10.85
CA PHE A 102 2.09 6.98 -10.01
C PHE A 102 2.13 6.02 -8.83
N VAL A 103 1.56 6.43 -7.70
CA VAL A 103 1.27 5.51 -6.59
C VAL A 103 -0.20 5.12 -6.65
N ALA A 104 -0.47 3.82 -6.49
CA ALA A 104 -1.81 3.25 -6.42
C ALA A 104 -1.89 2.30 -5.22
N THR A 105 -2.22 2.82 -4.04
CA THR A 105 -2.19 2.09 -2.77
C THR A 105 -3.53 2.07 -2.05
N SER A 106 -3.83 0.98 -1.35
CA SER A 106 -4.99 0.89 -0.46
C SER A 106 -4.77 1.58 0.90
N LYS A 107 -3.56 2.10 1.15
CA LYS A 107 -3.28 2.95 2.30
C LYS A 107 -4.02 4.28 2.19
N LEU A 108 -4.41 4.87 3.33
CA LEU A 108 -5.00 6.22 3.34
C LEU A 108 -4.09 7.21 2.61
N ASP A 109 -4.68 8.02 1.72
CA ASP A 109 -3.99 8.99 0.87
C ASP A 109 -3.07 9.92 1.67
N ILE A 110 -3.59 10.53 2.74
CA ILE A 110 -2.83 11.41 3.64
C ILE A 110 -1.61 10.70 4.26
N MET A 111 -1.71 9.40 4.55
CA MET A 111 -0.59 8.63 5.11
C MET A 111 0.40 8.23 4.03
N ALA A 112 -0.07 7.93 2.82
CA ALA A 112 0.79 7.63 1.69
C ALA A 112 1.65 8.86 1.31
N GLU A 113 1.02 10.03 1.20
CA GLU A 113 1.72 11.29 0.96
C GLU A 113 2.78 11.58 2.04
N ARG A 114 2.38 11.52 3.31
CA ARG A 114 3.27 11.76 4.46
C ARG A 114 4.51 10.86 4.45
N ILE A 115 4.34 9.57 4.14
CA ILE A 115 5.44 8.60 4.07
C ILE A 115 6.37 8.92 2.90
N LEU A 116 5.82 9.18 1.72
CA LEU A 116 6.60 9.48 0.53
C LEU A 116 7.35 10.81 0.66
N GLU A 117 6.77 11.82 1.29
CA GLU A 117 7.44 13.09 1.62
C GLU A 117 8.58 12.87 2.61
N HIS A 118 8.33 12.11 3.70
CA HIS A 118 9.33 11.83 4.72
C HIS A 118 10.60 11.18 4.14
N PHE A 119 10.44 10.27 3.19
CA PHE A 119 11.56 9.59 2.53
C PHE A 119 12.09 10.32 1.29
N GLY A 120 11.56 11.50 0.95
CA GLY A 120 11.95 12.25 -0.23
C GLY A 120 11.59 11.57 -1.54
N LEU A 121 10.60 10.65 -1.53
CA LEU A 121 10.16 9.92 -2.72
C LEU A 121 9.03 10.63 -3.46
N ALA A 122 8.25 11.50 -2.80
CA ALA A 122 7.11 12.17 -3.40
C ALA A 122 7.42 12.89 -4.73
N PRO A 123 8.57 13.58 -4.90
CA PRO A 123 8.89 14.29 -6.15
C PRO A 123 9.02 13.41 -7.40
N TYR A 124 9.17 12.10 -7.24
CA TYR A 124 9.25 11.17 -8.37
C TYR A 124 7.88 10.85 -8.98
N PHE A 125 6.78 11.08 -8.25
CA PHE A 125 5.45 10.67 -8.66
C PHE A 125 4.65 11.85 -9.24
N ASP A 126 4.01 11.59 -10.38
CA ASP A 126 3.11 12.55 -11.04
C ASP A 126 1.77 12.66 -10.27
N ALA A 127 1.35 11.58 -9.58
CA ALA A 127 0.25 11.60 -8.60
C ALA A 127 0.36 10.44 -7.60
N ILE A 128 -0.19 10.65 -6.41
CA ILE A 128 -0.31 9.67 -5.34
C ILE A 128 -1.81 9.38 -5.16
N CYS A 129 -2.25 8.16 -5.46
CA CYS A 129 -3.64 7.73 -5.36
C CYS A 129 -3.75 6.71 -4.22
N GLY A 130 -4.21 7.17 -3.07
CA GLY A 130 -4.50 6.35 -1.90
C GLY A 130 -6.00 6.19 -1.65
N ALA A 131 -6.34 5.46 -0.58
CA ALA A 131 -7.71 5.34 -0.13
C ALA A 131 -8.17 6.66 0.53
N PRO A 132 -9.26 7.28 0.07
CA PRO A 132 -9.81 8.46 0.74
C PRO A 132 -10.39 8.06 2.10
N GLU A 133 -10.31 8.97 3.07
CA GLU A 133 -10.85 8.72 4.40
C GLU A 133 -12.38 8.57 4.34
N GLY A 134 -12.86 7.51 5.00
CA GLY A 134 -14.31 7.23 5.09
C GLY A 134 -14.91 6.50 3.89
N ASP A 135 -14.25 6.42 2.76
CA ASP A 135 -14.72 5.70 1.57
C ASP A 135 -13.99 4.36 1.38
N LYS A 136 -14.63 3.29 1.90
CA LYS A 136 -14.08 1.94 1.82
C LYS A 136 -14.05 1.39 0.40
N GLU A 137 -15.01 1.78 -0.42
CA GLU A 137 -15.11 1.29 -1.79
C GLU A 137 -14.01 1.91 -2.66
N ALA A 138 -13.80 3.22 -2.54
CA ALA A 138 -12.74 3.91 -3.25
C ALA A 138 -11.34 3.39 -2.86
N GLY A 139 -11.16 2.90 -1.63
CA GLY A 139 -9.90 2.32 -1.14
C GLY A 139 -9.58 0.90 -1.64
N LYS A 140 -10.51 0.21 -2.34
CA LYS A 140 -10.20 -1.08 -2.94
C LYS A 140 -9.13 -0.94 -4.02
N LYS A 141 -8.21 -1.93 -4.11
CA LYS A 141 -7.07 -1.86 -5.05
C LYS A 141 -7.49 -1.52 -6.48
N VAL A 142 -8.52 -2.16 -7.01
CA VAL A 142 -9.02 -1.86 -8.37
C VAL A 142 -9.42 -0.39 -8.56
N ASN A 143 -9.98 0.25 -7.53
CA ASN A 143 -10.45 1.62 -7.62
C ASN A 143 -9.30 2.63 -7.49
N VAL A 144 -8.30 2.39 -6.64
CA VAL A 144 -7.09 3.23 -6.58
C VAL A 144 -6.24 3.08 -7.84
N VAL A 145 -6.18 1.88 -8.46
CA VAL A 145 -5.54 1.68 -9.76
C VAL A 145 -6.27 2.49 -10.85
N LYS A 146 -7.61 2.43 -10.91
CA LYS A 146 -8.40 3.24 -11.85
C LYS A 146 -8.24 4.74 -11.62
N ALA A 147 -8.14 5.18 -10.35
CA ALA A 147 -7.86 6.57 -10.02
C ALA A 147 -6.50 7.02 -10.55
N ALA A 148 -5.46 6.19 -10.38
CA ALA A 148 -4.13 6.46 -10.92
C ALA A 148 -4.10 6.51 -12.45
N LEU A 149 -4.79 5.59 -13.13
CA LEU A 149 -4.93 5.61 -14.60
C LEU A 149 -5.65 6.87 -15.09
N LYS A 150 -6.70 7.30 -14.37
CA LYS A 150 -7.41 8.55 -14.67
C LYS A 150 -6.51 9.76 -14.47
N ALA A 151 -5.73 9.82 -13.37
CA ALA A 151 -4.76 10.89 -13.12
C ALA A 151 -3.66 10.89 -14.19
N ALA A 152 -3.28 9.72 -14.71
CA ALA A 152 -2.37 9.58 -15.81
C ALA A 152 -2.96 10.02 -17.16
N GLY A 153 -4.28 10.16 -17.30
CA GLY A 153 -4.92 10.33 -18.61
C GLY A 153 -4.59 9.17 -19.54
N CYS A 154 -4.59 7.94 -19.01
CA CYS A 154 -4.19 6.75 -19.74
C CYS A 154 -5.39 6.14 -20.49
N ASP A 155 -5.49 6.38 -21.77
CA ASP A 155 -6.54 5.81 -22.64
C ASP A 155 -6.12 4.46 -23.23
N ASP A 156 -4.82 4.21 -23.38
CA ASP A 156 -4.25 2.96 -23.87
C ASP A 156 -3.58 2.19 -22.72
N LEU A 157 -4.29 1.22 -22.17
CA LEU A 157 -3.83 0.41 -21.03
C LEU A 157 -2.58 -0.42 -21.33
N SER A 158 -2.27 -0.72 -22.60
CA SER A 158 -1.07 -1.44 -22.97
C SER A 158 0.23 -0.66 -22.68
N ARG A 159 0.11 0.64 -22.41
CA ARG A 159 1.21 1.54 -22.04
C ARG A 159 1.43 1.64 -20.53
N ALA A 160 0.56 1.02 -19.74
CA ALA A 160 0.63 1.08 -18.28
C ALA A 160 0.90 -0.31 -17.67
N VAL A 161 1.59 -0.33 -16.53
CA VAL A 161 1.85 -1.55 -15.75
C VAL A 161 1.71 -1.25 -14.27
N MET A 162 1.16 -2.20 -13.51
CA MET A 162 1.16 -2.16 -12.04
C MET A 162 2.38 -2.91 -11.51
N VAL A 163 3.00 -2.38 -10.45
CA VAL A 163 4.07 -3.02 -9.68
C VAL A 163 3.57 -3.18 -8.25
N GLY A 164 3.56 -4.40 -7.74
CA GLY A 164 3.07 -4.70 -6.39
C GLY A 164 3.61 -6.02 -5.86
N ASP A 165 3.43 -6.26 -4.56
CA ASP A 165 3.95 -7.46 -3.90
C ASP A 165 2.88 -8.47 -3.48
N ARG A 166 1.59 -8.06 -3.47
CA ARG A 166 0.49 -8.89 -2.95
C ARG A 166 -0.49 -9.32 -4.04
N GLU A 167 -1.22 -10.41 -3.74
CA GLU A 167 -2.33 -10.89 -4.57
C GLU A 167 -3.38 -9.81 -4.87
N HIS A 168 -3.62 -8.90 -3.90
CA HIS A 168 -4.55 -7.79 -4.09
C HIS A 168 -4.11 -6.83 -5.20
N ASP A 169 -2.80 -6.64 -5.38
CA ASP A 169 -2.23 -5.84 -6.48
C ASP A 169 -2.51 -6.51 -7.82
N VAL A 170 -2.25 -7.81 -7.88
CA VAL A 170 -2.47 -8.62 -9.09
C VAL A 170 -3.94 -8.62 -9.47
N ILE A 171 -4.83 -8.96 -8.52
CA ILE A 171 -6.27 -9.01 -8.76
C ILE A 171 -6.80 -7.62 -9.14
N GLY A 172 -6.43 -6.58 -8.38
CA GLY A 172 -6.90 -5.22 -8.61
C GLY A 172 -6.46 -4.65 -9.95
N ALA A 173 -5.22 -4.92 -10.36
CA ALA A 173 -4.69 -4.49 -11.64
C ALA A 173 -5.35 -5.24 -12.80
N HIS A 174 -5.50 -6.57 -12.72
CA HIS A 174 -6.21 -7.35 -13.74
C HIS A 174 -7.66 -6.92 -13.90
N LEU A 175 -8.37 -6.63 -12.80
CA LEU A 175 -9.73 -6.08 -12.85
C LEU A 175 -9.79 -4.66 -13.46
N ALA A 176 -8.69 -3.95 -13.44
CA ALA A 176 -8.53 -2.65 -14.11
C ALA A 176 -8.01 -2.78 -15.55
N GLY A 177 -7.68 -3.98 -16.02
CA GLY A 177 -7.19 -4.27 -17.36
C GLY A 177 -5.68 -4.08 -17.54
N LEU A 178 -4.88 -4.09 -16.46
CA LEU A 178 -3.43 -3.92 -16.50
C LEU A 178 -2.69 -5.25 -16.35
N ASP A 179 -1.52 -5.30 -16.97
CA ASP A 179 -0.47 -6.27 -16.60
C ASP A 179 0.18 -5.88 -15.27
N VAL A 180 0.80 -6.89 -14.62
CA VAL A 180 1.42 -6.74 -13.29
C VAL A 180 2.86 -7.27 -13.29
N ILE A 181 3.73 -6.54 -12.62
CA ILE A 181 5.06 -6.99 -12.21
C ILE A 181 5.00 -7.28 -10.72
N GLY A 182 5.05 -8.56 -10.34
CA GLY A 182 5.13 -8.97 -8.95
C GLY A 182 6.54 -8.84 -8.40
N VAL A 183 6.72 -8.12 -7.28
CA VAL A 183 7.99 -8.08 -6.56
C VAL A 183 7.99 -9.14 -5.47
N LEU A 184 9.13 -9.82 -5.26
CA LEU A 184 9.23 -10.97 -4.35
C LEU A 184 9.87 -10.64 -3.00
N TYR A 185 10.27 -9.41 -2.80
CA TYR A 185 10.91 -8.97 -1.56
C TYR A 185 9.94 -8.41 -0.52
N GLY A 186 8.67 -8.25 -0.90
CA GLY A 186 7.59 -7.74 -0.04
C GLY A 186 6.96 -8.81 0.87
N TYR A 187 5.70 -8.62 1.20
CA TYR A 187 4.94 -9.45 2.13
C TYR A 187 4.03 -10.49 1.45
N GLY A 188 3.95 -10.46 0.11
CA GLY A 188 3.21 -11.44 -0.68
C GLY A 188 3.92 -12.78 -0.74
N SER A 189 3.15 -13.84 -1.01
CA SER A 189 3.69 -15.17 -1.30
C SER A 189 3.81 -15.35 -2.80
N PRO A 190 4.90 -15.95 -3.31
CA PRO A 190 4.91 -16.45 -4.69
C PRO A 190 3.75 -17.42 -4.89
N ALA A 191 2.98 -17.24 -5.95
CA ALA A 191 1.91 -18.18 -6.32
C ALA A 191 2.48 -19.52 -6.78
#